data_cc6e273f57cc613f6091add960c700bf
#
_entry.id   cc6e273f57cc613f6091add960c700bf
#
_cell.length_a   1.000
_cell.length_b   1.000
_cell.length_c   1.000
_cell.angle_alpha   90.00
_cell.angle_beta   90.00
_cell.angle_gamma   90.00
#
_symmetry.space_group_name_H-M   'P 1'
#
loop_
_entity.id
_entity.type
_entity.pdbx_description
1 polymer ?
#
loop_
_entity_poly.entity_id
_entity_poly.type
_entity_poly.pdbx_seq_one_letter_code
_entity_poly.pdbx_strand_id
1 'polypeptide(L)'
;MVQSKTQSRDRARDTARDSGQPPYFNIDPDRALRDLDAPVGTARFAEIAEACGRGRADLASRGMDETGRKQLRLFSTWEITRYLIPVATPHFRRVLKANPDLPQGLSETEGGAKWFTLDEVLRLRAHFATEGSKAKEYRPYRPAGLPAKMVAVANFKGGVGKTSTAAHLAMSAALDGYRVLVIDLDSQGSMTSIFGGQVADEWQTVFPLLARHYAQYLRRENQGRLDRGEPPIPLDDTLGEALKVTAADLIQTTHWPNIDLIGAQLNLYWSEFQIPVWRMQARGWKLWDALTDMLEADGVLDAYDVVFLDTPPALGYLTINGLAASDILLVPLGASFLEFDSTGRFFDMLHSTFQSIEDGENMAARALGRDELAFEWDAVRAVVTRYDSA
;
A
#
# COMPACT_ATOMS: atom_id res chain seq x y z
N MET A 1 58.73 13.57 -16.71
CA MET A 1 57.31 13.51 -17.18
C MET A 1 56.42 12.70 -16.22
N VAL A 2 56.66 12.79 -14.90
CA VAL A 2 55.89 12.01 -13.86
C VAL A 2 55.35 12.93 -12.76
N GLN A 3 55.62 14.23 -12.77
CA GLN A 3 55.16 15.16 -11.72
C GLN A 3 53.85 15.90 -12.02
N SER A 4 53.22 15.76 -13.22
CA SER A 4 52.00 16.51 -13.57
C SER A 4 50.70 15.73 -13.35
N LYS A 5 50.75 14.44 -13.00
CA LYS A 5 49.53 13.59 -12.75
C LYS A 5 49.11 13.52 -11.28
N THR A 6 49.97 13.96 -10.35
CA THR A 6 49.66 13.92 -8.92
C THR A 6 48.89 15.18 -8.47
N GLN A 7 49.15 16.34 -9.09
CA GLN A 7 48.49 17.59 -8.74
C GLN A 7 47.00 17.67 -9.21
N SER A 8 46.64 16.93 -10.24
CA SER A 8 45.22 16.90 -10.69
C SER A 8 44.34 15.99 -9.85
N ARG A 9 44.92 15.00 -9.16
CA ARG A 9 44.16 14.11 -8.25
C ARG A 9 43.93 14.73 -6.87
N ASP A 10 44.84 15.59 -6.40
CA ASP A 10 44.65 16.28 -5.12
C ASP A 10 43.64 17.45 -5.23
N ARG A 11 43.58 18.15 -6.36
CA ARG A 11 42.52 19.16 -6.59
C ARG A 11 41.11 18.55 -6.71
N ALA A 12 40.97 17.34 -7.25
CA ALA A 12 39.69 16.64 -7.29
C ALA A 12 39.28 16.06 -5.93
N ARG A 13 40.21 15.88 -5.00
CA ARG A 13 39.91 15.44 -3.62
C ARG A 13 39.58 16.58 -2.68
N ASP A 14 40.12 17.79 -2.89
CA ASP A 14 39.76 18.96 -2.08
C ASP A 14 38.40 19.56 -2.42
N THR A 15 37.95 19.48 -3.67
CA THR A 15 36.58 19.88 -4.05
C THR A 15 35.49 18.88 -3.60
N ALA A 16 35.87 17.63 -3.23
CA ALA A 16 34.94 16.65 -2.70
C ALA A 16 34.81 16.66 -1.16
N ARG A 17 35.63 17.45 -0.46
CA ARG A 17 35.57 17.61 1.01
C ARG A 17 34.67 18.73 1.48
N ASP A 18 34.29 19.67 0.62
CA ASP A 18 33.46 20.82 0.98
C ASP A 18 31.97 20.66 0.66
N SER A 19 31.53 19.47 0.18
CA SER A 19 30.11 19.14 -0.07
C SER A 19 29.56 18.05 0.85
N GLY A 20 30.17 17.88 2.03
CA GLY A 20 29.86 16.77 2.95
C GLY A 20 28.69 16.99 3.90
N GLN A 21 27.91 18.05 3.77
CA GLN A 21 26.61 18.17 4.43
C GLN A 21 25.50 17.95 3.39
N PRO A 22 24.52 17.06 3.66
CA PRO A 22 23.38 16.97 2.81
C PRO A 22 22.66 18.33 2.76
N PRO A 23 22.20 18.78 1.58
CA PRO A 23 21.66 20.14 1.36
C PRO A 23 20.40 20.47 2.17
N TYR A 24 19.97 19.55 3.02
CA TYR A 24 18.77 19.68 3.87
C TYR A 24 19.02 20.42 5.19
N PHE A 25 20.25 20.65 5.59
CA PHE A 25 20.60 21.29 6.85
C PHE A 25 21.39 22.59 6.66
N ASN A 26 21.03 23.39 5.66
CA ASN A 26 21.49 24.78 5.64
C ASN A 26 20.60 25.62 6.59
N ILE A 27 20.48 25.16 7.84
CA ILE A 27 19.94 25.96 8.93
C ILE A 27 21.14 26.80 9.40
N ASP A 28 21.02 28.13 9.25
CA ASP A 28 21.95 29.05 9.89
C ASP A 28 21.97 28.74 11.41
N PRO A 29 23.07 28.17 11.96
CA PRO A 29 23.08 27.76 13.36
C PRO A 29 22.86 28.93 14.30
N ASP A 30 23.29 30.14 13.92
CA ASP A 30 23.15 31.35 14.72
C ASP A 30 21.68 31.86 14.71
N ARG A 31 20.94 31.60 13.66
CA ARG A 31 19.52 31.93 13.59
C ARG A 31 18.69 30.91 14.36
N ALA A 32 19.02 29.62 14.28
CA ALA A 32 18.33 28.55 15.03
C ALA A 32 18.49 28.71 16.55
N LEU A 33 19.68 29.19 17.01
CA LEU A 33 19.96 29.38 18.44
C LEU A 33 19.35 30.66 19.02
N ARG A 34 19.08 31.71 18.19
CA ARG A 34 18.50 32.96 18.67
C ARG A 34 17.02 32.89 19.00
N ASP A 35 16.30 31.93 18.41
CA ASP A 35 14.85 31.78 18.57
C ASP A 35 14.43 30.71 19.59
N LEU A 36 15.39 30.07 20.28
CA LEU A 36 15.08 28.98 21.23
C LEU A 36 14.34 29.46 22.48
N ASP A 37 14.50 30.72 22.86
CA ASP A 37 13.88 31.30 24.07
C ASP A 37 12.54 32.02 23.80
N ALA A 38 12.13 32.15 22.54
CA ALA A 38 10.88 32.78 22.18
C ALA A 38 9.72 31.78 22.23
N PRO A 39 8.54 32.16 22.79
CA PRO A 39 7.35 31.30 22.73
C PRO A 39 6.97 30.95 21.29
N VAL A 40 6.81 29.68 21.00
CA VAL A 40 6.43 29.19 19.66
C VAL A 40 4.89 29.22 19.54
N GLY A 41 4.37 30.15 18.77
CA GLY A 41 2.94 30.18 18.42
C GLY A 41 2.57 29.28 17.25
N THR A 42 1.27 29.13 17.03
CA THR A 42 0.71 28.28 15.94
C THR A 42 1.17 28.67 14.53
N ALA A 43 1.49 29.96 14.31
CA ALA A 43 2.05 30.43 13.03
C ALA A 43 3.38 29.73 12.69
N ARG A 44 4.21 29.37 13.69
CA ARG A 44 5.47 28.66 13.47
C ARG A 44 5.25 27.24 12.96
N PHE A 45 4.17 26.59 13.35
CA PHE A 45 3.82 25.26 12.80
C PHE A 45 3.50 25.33 11.31
N ALA A 46 2.84 26.39 10.86
CA ALA A 46 2.57 26.60 9.43
C ALA A 46 3.87 26.79 8.63
N GLU A 47 4.82 27.58 9.13
CA GLU A 47 6.14 27.78 8.51
C GLU A 47 6.93 26.47 8.43
N ILE A 48 6.92 25.66 9.49
CA ILE A 48 7.60 24.36 9.53
C ILE A 48 6.95 23.40 8.52
N ALA A 49 5.60 23.34 8.49
CA ALA A 49 4.87 22.50 7.55
C ALA A 49 5.18 22.87 6.09
N GLU A 50 5.23 24.16 5.77
CA GLU A 50 5.57 24.64 4.44
C GLU A 50 7.02 24.30 4.06
N ALA A 51 7.97 24.48 5.00
CA ALA A 51 9.37 24.11 4.78
C ALA A 51 9.54 22.60 4.53
N CYS A 52 8.82 21.75 5.29
CA CYS A 52 8.78 20.31 5.08
C CYS A 52 8.14 19.96 3.72
N GLY A 53 7.11 20.70 3.31
CA GLY A 53 6.46 20.54 2.00
C GLY A 53 7.42 20.81 0.84
N ARG A 54 8.18 21.91 0.90
CA ARG A 54 9.23 22.23 -0.08
C ARG A 54 10.31 21.15 -0.14
N GLY A 55 10.79 20.68 1.02
CA GLY A 55 11.79 19.60 1.10
C GLY A 55 11.30 18.30 0.48
N ARG A 56 10.03 17.94 0.70
CA ARG A 56 9.42 16.75 0.07
C ARG A 56 9.33 16.88 -1.45
N ALA A 57 8.91 18.04 -1.96
CA ALA A 57 8.83 18.30 -3.40
C ALA A 57 10.21 18.20 -4.08
N ASP A 58 11.24 18.76 -3.47
CA ASP A 58 12.61 18.66 -3.97
C ASP A 58 13.13 17.20 -3.99
N LEU A 59 12.89 16.45 -2.92
CA LEU A 59 13.25 15.03 -2.85
C LEU A 59 12.49 14.19 -3.88
N ALA A 60 11.20 14.43 -4.03
CA ALA A 60 10.36 13.73 -5.01
C ALA A 60 10.85 13.98 -6.44
N SER A 61 11.22 15.23 -6.77
CA SER A 61 11.68 15.60 -8.12
C SER A 61 12.98 14.92 -8.55
N ARG A 62 13.85 14.54 -7.61
CA ARG A 62 15.14 13.91 -7.90
C ARG A 62 15.07 12.49 -8.46
N GLY A 63 13.94 11.81 -8.30
CA GLY A 63 13.71 10.46 -8.83
C GLY A 63 12.68 10.39 -9.95
N MET A 64 12.30 11.55 -10.50
CA MET A 64 11.27 11.65 -11.53
C MET A 64 11.89 11.85 -12.92
N ASP A 65 11.18 11.39 -13.94
CA ASP A 65 11.51 11.71 -15.34
C ASP A 65 11.06 13.13 -15.71
N GLU A 66 11.28 13.50 -16.96
CA GLU A 66 10.87 14.82 -17.52
C GLU A 66 9.35 15.06 -17.41
N THR A 67 8.56 14.00 -17.23
CA THR A 67 7.09 14.07 -17.03
C THR A 67 6.67 14.11 -15.59
N GLY A 68 7.60 14.11 -14.64
CA GLY A 68 7.33 14.11 -13.20
C GLY A 68 6.93 12.74 -12.63
N ARG A 69 7.23 11.63 -13.34
CA ARG A 69 6.94 10.27 -12.90
C ARG A 69 8.21 9.57 -12.40
N LYS A 70 8.08 8.78 -11.34
CA LYS A 70 9.14 7.88 -10.90
C LYS A 70 9.42 6.85 -12.00
N GLN A 71 10.70 6.64 -12.32
CA GLN A 71 11.10 5.61 -13.26
C GLN A 71 11.53 4.34 -12.53
N LEU A 72 11.04 3.20 -13.01
CA LEU A 72 11.58 1.91 -12.63
C LEU A 72 12.93 1.69 -13.33
N ARG A 73 13.82 0.97 -12.65
CA ARG A 73 15.06 0.52 -13.26
C ARG A 73 14.81 -0.40 -14.46
N LEU A 74 15.75 -0.49 -15.34
CA LEU A 74 15.75 -1.47 -16.40
C LEU A 74 16.27 -2.83 -15.90
N PHE A 75 15.84 -3.90 -16.54
CA PHE A 75 16.22 -5.29 -16.25
C PHE A 75 17.13 -5.82 -17.35
N SER A 76 18.28 -6.35 -16.99
CA SER A 76 19.19 -7.02 -17.92
C SER A 76 18.65 -8.38 -18.36
N THR A 77 19.05 -8.85 -19.53
CA THR A 77 18.75 -10.21 -19.99
C THR A 77 19.12 -11.28 -18.94
N TRP A 78 20.22 -11.07 -18.22
CA TRP A 78 20.67 -12.01 -17.18
C TRP A 78 19.70 -12.07 -16.01
N GLU A 79 19.24 -10.91 -15.48
CA GLU A 79 18.26 -10.85 -14.40
C GLU A 79 16.92 -11.47 -14.81
N ILE A 80 16.45 -11.14 -16.01
CA ILE A 80 15.22 -11.72 -16.56
C ILE A 80 15.28 -13.24 -16.59
N THR A 81 16.34 -13.79 -17.19
CA THR A 81 16.46 -15.25 -17.38
C THR A 81 16.84 -15.99 -16.11
N ARG A 82 17.32 -15.30 -15.09
CA ARG A 82 17.69 -15.90 -13.80
C ARG A 82 16.58 -15.86 -12.77
N TYR A 83 15.81 -14.76 -12.71
CA TYR A 83 14.91 -14.48 -11.60
C TYR A 83 13.45 -14.29 -12.03
N LEU A 84 13.18 -13.66 -13.15
CA LEU A 84 11.82 -13.28 -13.55
C LEU A 84 11.17 -14.31 -14.49
N ILE A 85 11.91 -14.80 -15.47
CA ILE A 85 11.48 -15.83 -16.41
C ILE A 85 12.61 -16.88 -16.45
N PRO A 86 12.66 -17.82 -15.49
CA PRO A 86 13.79 -18.74 -15.36
C PRO A 86 13.93 -19.69 -16.55
N VAL A 87 14.60 -19.24 -17.60
CA VAL A 87 14.89 -19.99 -18.83
C VAL A 87 16.37 -19.87 -19.20
N ALA A 88 16.89 -20.83 -19.94
CA ALA A 88 18.24 -20.72 -20.47
C ALA A 88 18.39 -19.50 -21.38
N THR A 89 19.39 -18.65 -21.14
CA THR A 89 19.62 -17.43 -21.94
C THR A 89 19.70 -17.69 -23.44
N PRO A 90 20.30 -18.78 -23.96
CA PRO A 90 20.27 -19.09 -25.40
C PRO A 90 18.85 -19.35 -25.92
N HIS A 91 17.99 -19.99 -25.10
CA HIS A 91 16.59 -20.21 -25.47
C HIS A 91 15.83 -18.89 -25.50
N PHE A 92 15.95 -18.05 -24.48
CA PHE A 92 15.38 -16.71 -24.44
C PHE A 92 15.71 -15.88 -25.70
N ARG A 93 17.02 -15.81 -26.05
CA ARG A 93 17.47 -15.10 -27.26
C ARG A 93 16.91 -15.70 -28.55
N ARG A 94 16.75 -17.02 -28.63
CA ARG A 94 16.14 -17.70 -29.78
C ARG A 94 14.66 -17.31 -29.94
N VAL A 95 13.91 -17.28 -28.83
CA VAL A 95 12.51 -16.89 -28.81
C VAL A 95 12.38 -15.44 -29.31
N LEU A 96 13.17 -14.51 -28.78
CA LEU A 96 13.15 -13.12 -29.23
C LEU A 96 13.44 -12.99 -30.73
N LYS A 97 14.45 -13.70 -31.22
CA LYS A 97 14.81 -13.70 -32.66
C LYS A 97 13.70 -14.28 -33.55
N ALA A 98 13.00 -15.30 -33.08
CA ALA A 98 11.90 -15.94 -33.78
C ALA A 98 10.61 -15.11 -33.78
N ASN A 99 10.46 -14.18 -32.84
CA ASN A 99 9.27 -13.38 -32.65
C ASN A 99 9.64 -11.87 -32.62
N PRO A 100 9.80 -11.21 -33.78
CA PRO A 100 10.18 -9.78 -33.85
C PRO A 100 9.17 -8.83 -33.20
N ASP A 101 7.91 -9.24 -33.07
CA ASP A 101 6.83 -8.46 -32.44
C ASP A 101 6.96 -8.41 -30.90
N LEU A 102 7.77 -9.30 -30.32
CA LEU A 102 8.07 -9.24 -28.90
C LEU A 102 9.08 -8.12 -28.59
N PRO A 103 9.06 -7.60 -27.35
CA PRO A 103 10.06 -6.64 -26.89
C PRO A 103 11.47 -7.16 -27.13
N GLN A 104 12.28 -6.37 -27.82
CA GLN A 104 13.66 -6.75 -28.18
C GLN A 104 14.71 -6.22 -27.21
N GLY A 105 14.28 -5.35 -26.26
CA GLY A 105 15.14 -4.63 -25.34
C GLY A 105 15.98 -3.54 -25.98
N LEU A 106 16.42 -2.59 -25.18
CA LEU A 106 17.31 -1.51 -25.58
C LEU A 106 18.77 -1.97 -25.46
N SER A 107 19.63 -1.54 -26.36
CA SER A 107 21.07 -1.71 -26.31
C SER A 107 21.77 -0.43 -26.77
N GLU A 108 22.79 -0.01 -26.04
CA GLU A 108 23.60 1.17 -26.39
C GLU A 108 24.53 0.93 -27.57
N THR A 109 24.88 -0.32 -27.82
CA THR A 109 25.78 -0.72 -28.91
C THR A 109 25.26 -1.93 -29.65
N GLU A 110 25.59 -2.04 -30.92
CA GLU A 110 25.25 -3.22 -31.72
C GLU A 110 25.89 -4.49 -31.10
N GLY A 111 25.06 -5.49 -30.77
CA GLY A 111 25.49 -6.72 -30.08
C GLY A 111 25.75 -6.58 -28.56
N GLY A 112 25.52 -5.41 -27.98
CA GLY A 112 25.70 -5.13 -26.57
C GLY A 112 24.66 -5.79 -25.65
N ALA A 113 24.79 -5.53 -24.35
CA ALA A 113 23.84 -5.98 -23.35
C ALA A 113 22.45 -5.37 -23.61
N LYS A 114 21.41 -6.20 -23.52
CA LYS A 114 20.02 -5.77 -23.69
C LYS A 114 19.38 -5.50 -22.35
N TRP A 115 18.64 -4.38 -22.27
CA TRP A 115 17.94 -3.91 -21.13
C TRP A 115 16.45 -3.75 -21.44
N PHE A 116 15.59 -4.10 -20.51
CA PHE A 116 14.14 -4.13 -20.70
C PHE A 116 13.45 -3.35 -19.58
N THR A 117 12.37 -2.66 -19.91
CA THR A 117 11.45 -2.10 -18.93
C THR A 117 10.66 -3.22 -18.26
N LEU A 118 10.03 -2.96 -17.12
CA LEU A 118 9.16 -3.94 -16.46
C LEU A 118 7.96 -4.31 -17.36
N ASP A 119 7.35 -3.35 -18.04
CA ASP A 119 6.27 -3.64 -18.99
C ASP A 119 6.71 -4.63 -20.08
N GLU A 120 7.89 -4.44 -20.67
CA GLU A 120 8.45 -5.36 -21.63
C GLU A 120 8.69 -6.75 -21.04
N VAL A 121 9.16 -6.83 -19.78
CA VAL A 121 9.35 -8.11 -19.06
C VAL A 121 8.03 -8.81 -18.85
N LEU A 122 6.97 -8.09 -18.45
CA LEU A 122 5.63 -8.66 -18.24
C LEU A 122 5.04 -9.18 -19.56
N ARG A 123 5.22 -8.48 -20.65
CA ARG A 123 4.81 -8.95 -22.01
C ARG A 123 5.58 -10.21 -22.42
N LEU A 124 6.88 -10.26 -22.16
CA LEU A 124 7.68 -11.45 -22.40
C LEU A 124 7.23 -12.62 -21.51
N ARG A 125 6.99 -12.38 -20.22
CA ARG A 125 6.46 -13.39 -19.28
C ARG A 125 5.12 -13.94 -19.76
N ALA A 126 4.21 -13.09 -20.22
CA ALA A 126 2.93 -13.50 -20.78
C ALA A 126 3.10 -14.42 -22.01
N HIS A 127 4.05 -14.12 -22.92
CA HIS A 127 4.35 -14.99 -24.05
C HIS A 127 4.87 -16.38 -23.57
N PHE A 128 5.85 -16.42 -22.68
CA PHE A 128 6.36 -17.66 -22.11
C PHE A 128 5.30 -18.46 -21.33
N ALA A 129 4.27 -17.79 -20.84
CA ALA A 129 3.13 -18.40 -20.14
C ALA A 129 2.10 -19.08 -21.07
N THR A 130 2.21 -18.88 -22.38
CA THR A 130 1.30 -19.48 -23.39
C THR A 130 1.87 -20.73 -24.03
N GLU A 131 3.19 -20.86 -24.11
CA GLU A 131 3.86 -21.89 -24.91
C GLU A 131 4.90 -22.66 -24.10
N GLY A 132 5.02 -23.97 -24.43
CA GLY A 132 6.05 -24.85 -23.88
C GLY A 132 5.66 -25.60 -22.61
N SER A 133 6.49 -26.58 -22.23
CA SER A 133 6.24 -27.49 -21.09
C SER A 133 6.20 -26.79 -19.72
N LYS A 134 6.83 -25.61 -19.62
CA LYS A 134 6.90 -24.78 -18.39
C LYS A 134 5.95 -23.57 -18.40
N ALA A 135 5.06 -23.47 -19.38
CA ALA A 135 4.16 -22.32 -19.51
C ALA A 135 3.39 -22.00 -18.20
N LYS A 136 2.97 -23.03 -17.46
CA LYS A 136 2.27 -22.89 -16.18
C LYS A 136 3.12 -22.23 -15.07
N GLU A 137 4.45 -22.38 -15.12
CA GLU A 137 5.37 -21.80 -14.12
C GLU A 137 5.47 -20.27 -14.24
N TYR A 138 5.09 -19.71 -15.39
CA TYR A 138 5.19 -18.28 -15.67
C TYR A 138 3.86 -17.52 -15.53
N ARG A 139 2.77 -18.24 -15.26
CA ARG A 139 1.46 -17.62 -15.00
C ARG A 139 1.30 -17.35 -13.52
N PRO A 140 0.77 -16.17 -13.16
CA PRO A 140 0.28 -15.97 -11.80
C PRO A 140 -0.74 -17.05 -11.45
N TYR A 141 -0.60 -17.62 -10.25
CA TYR A 141 -1.57 -18.61 -9.79
C TYR A 141 -2.79 -17.89 -9.24
N ARG A 142 -3.91 -18.02 -9.93
CA ARG A 142 -5.22 -17.63 -9.43
C ARG A 142 -6.21 -18.72 -9.77
N PRO A 143 -6.83 -19.35 -8.78
CA PRO A 143 -7.88 -20.34 -9.03
C PRO A 143 -9.04 -19.67 -9.79
N ALA A 144 -9.53 -20.33 -10.83
CA ALA A 144 -10.64 -19.82 -11.63
C ALA A 144 -11.90 -19.65 -10.77
N GLY A 145 -12.55 -18.49 -10.88
CA GLY A 145 -13.81 -18.21 -10.18
C GLY A 145 -13.65 -17.82 -8.70
N LEU A 146 -12.42 -17.68 -8.18
CA LEU A 146 -12.18 -17.12 -6.86
C LEU A 146 -11.80 -15.63 -6.95
N PRO A 147 -12.21 -14.81 -5.97
CA PRO A 147 -11.80 -13.40 -5.87
C PRO A 147 -10.31 -13.26 -5.60
N ALA A 148 -9.78 -12.03 -5.70
CA ALA A 148 -8.43 -11.71 -5.28
C ALA A 148 -8.22 -12.09 -3.81
N LYS A 149 -7.01 -12.54 -3.47
CA LYS A 149 -6.63 -12.73 -2.07
C LYS A 149 -6.20 -11.40 -1.45
N MET A 150 -6.78 -11.11 -0.28
CA MET A 150 -6.48 -9.91 0.49
C MET A 150 -5.48 -10.22 1.60
N VAL A 151 -4.40 -9.46 1.66
CA VAL A 151 -3.29 -9.65 2.60
C VAL A 151 -3.13 -8.40 3.46
N ALA A 152 -3.49 -8.46 4.74
CA ALA A 152 -3.24 -7.37 5.66
C ALA A 152 -1.86 -7.50 6.33
N VAL A 153 -1.16 -6.38 6.40
CA VAL A 153 0.12 -6.29 7.12
C VAL A 153 -0.09 -5.40 8.34
N ALA A 154 -0.13 -5.99 9.54
CA ALA A 154 -0.52 -5.32 10.75
C ALA A 154 0.39 -5.63 11.94
N ASN A 155 0.63 -4.62 12.75
CA ASN A 155 1.17 -4.68 14.10
C ASN A 155 0.93 -3.30 14.73
N PHE A 156 0.55 -3.24 16.03
CA PHE A 156 0.33 -1.95 16.68
C PHE A 156 1.63 -1.17 16.94
N LYS A 157 2.79 -1.83 16.89
CA LYS A 157 4.08 -1.18 17.11
C LYS A 157 4.53 -0.41 15.87
N GLY A 158 4.90 0.85 16.07
CA GLY A 158 5.51 1.68 15.03
C GLY A 158 6.93 1.19 14.67
N GLY A 159 7.34 1.38 13.42
CA GLY A 159 8.71 1.11 12.99
C GLY A 159 9.11 -0.37 12.85
N VAL A 160 8.19 -1.33 12.96
CA VAL A 160 8.46 -2.76 12.75
C VAL A 160 8.54 -3.15 11.27
N GLY A 161 8.32 -2.22 10.35
CA GLY A 161 8.43 -2.45 8.92
C GLY A 161 7.13 -2.92 8.25
N LYS A 162 5.94 -2.58 8.77
CA LYS A 162 4.65 -2.90 8.13
C LYS A 162 4.61 -2.44 6.68
N THR A 163 4.66 -1.14 6.45
CA THR A 163 4.64 -0.53 5.12
C THR A 163 5.73 -1.08 4.21
N SER A 164 6.97 -1.23 4.73
CA SER A 164 8.07 -1.80 3.95
C SER A 164 7.81 -3.25 3.55
N THR A 165 7.26 -4.07 4.46
CA THR A 165 6.91 -5.46 4.17
C THR A 165 5.82 -5.54 3.12
N ALA A 166 4.73 -4.79 3.29
CA ALA A 166 3.62 -4.75 2.33
C ALA A 166 4.09 -4.27 0.94
N ALA A 167 4.89 -3.19 0.88
CA ALA A 167 5.42 -2.68 -0.38
C ALA A 167 6.31 -3.68 -1.10
N HIS A 168 7.25 -4.33 -0.40
CA HIS A 168 8.15 -5.31 -1.03
C HIS A 168 7.38 -6.56 -1.50
N LEU A 169 6.37 -7.00 -0.76
CA LEU A 169 5.53 -8.12 -1.20
C LEU A 169 4.70 -7.75 -2.42
N ALA A 170 4.11 -6.55 -2.45
CA ALA A 170 3.40 -6.03 -3.61
C ALA A 170 4.30 -5.95 -4.85
N MET A 171 5.52 -5.40 -4.70
CA MET A 171 6.51 -5.34 -5.76
C MET A 171 6.95 -6.74 -6.21
N SER A 172 7.15 -7.68 -5.28
CA SER A 172 7.52 -9.06 -5.61
C SER A 172 6.41 -9.76 -6.39
N ALA A 173 5.16 -9.64 -5.94
CA ALA A 173 4.02 -10.19 -6.67
C ALA A 173 3.90 -9.59 -8.08
N ALA A 174 4.13 -8.27 -8.22
CA ALA A 174 4.13 -7.61 -9.51
C ALA A 174 5.23 -8.12 -10.45
N LEU A 175 6.44 -8.36 -9.94
CA LEU A 175 7.53 -8.99 -10.72
C LEU A 175 7.18 -10.41 -11.17
N ASP A 176 6.37 -11.13 -10.39
CA ASP A 176 5.85 -12.45 -10.76
C ASP A 176 4.65 -12.38 -11.72
N GLY A 177 4.23 -11.18 -12.10
CA GLY A 177 3.20 -10.93 -13.12
C GLY A 177 1.78 -10.87 -12.57
N TYR A 178 1.58 -10.80 -11.23
CA TYR A 178 0.26 -10.58 -10.63
C TYR A 178 -0.21 -9.15 -10.87
N ARG A 179 -1.52 -8.97 -11.04
CA ARG A 179 -2.18 -7.67 -10.95
C ARG A 179 -2.42 -7.36 -9.49
N VAL A 180 -1.81 -6.31 -9.00
CA VAL A 180 -1.76 -5.98 -7.58
C VAL A 180 -2.53 -4.69 -7.32
N LEU A 181 -3.39 -4.70 -6.32
CA LEU A 181 -3.91 -3.48 -5.71
C LEU A 181 -3.27 -3.31 -4.34
N VAL A 182 -2.85 -2.09 -4.05
CA VAL A 182 -2.39 -1.70 -2.71
C VAL A 182 -3.38 -0.71 -2.13
N ILE A 183 -3.84 -0.95 -0.90
CA ILE A 183 -4.72 -0.03 -0.17
C ILE A 183 -3.96 0.45 1.07
N ASP A 184 -3.70 1.75 1.12
CA ASP A 184 -3.06 2.40 2.27
C ASP A 184 -4.15 2.83 3.27
N LEU A 185 -4.18 2.18 4.43
CA LEU A 185 -5.09 2.51 5.53
C LEU A 185 -4.42 3.38 6.61
N ASP A 186 -3.10 3.65 6.48
CA ASP A 186 -2.38 4.50 7.42
C ASP A 186 -2.44 5.96 6.97
N SER A 187 -3.03 6.82 7.79
CA SER A 187 -3.13 8.26 7.55
C SER A 187 -1.77 8.95 7.34
N GLN A 188 -0.66 8.30 7.68
CA GLN A 188 0.68 8.81 7.36
C GLN A 188 0.99 8.77 5.86
N GLY A 189 0.27 7.98 5.05
CA GLY A 189 0.43 7.89 3.60
C GLY A 189 1.80 7.40 3.16
N SER A 190 2.45 6.56 3.95
CA SER A 190 3.80 6.07 3.65
C SER A 190 3.80 5.15 2.43
N MET A 191 2.84 4.26 2.33
CA MET A 191 2.65 3.38 1.18
C MET A 191 2.31 4.19 -0.07
N THR A 192 1.42 5.19 0.07
CA THR A 192 1.06 6.15 -0.97
C THR A 192 2.29 6.84 -1.53
N SER A 193 3.17 7.32 -0.66
CA SER A 193 4.43 7.97 -1.07
C SER A 193 5.39 7.02 -1.79
N ILE A 194 5.50 5.75 -1.34
CA ILE A 194 6.35 4.74 -1.97
C ILE A 194 5.93 4.52 -3.42
N PHE A 195 4.62 4.39 -3.67
CA PHE A 195 4.09 4.14 -5.02
C PHE A 195 3.84 5.42 -5.83
N GLY A 196 4.12 6.59 -5.28
CA GLY A 196 4.00 7.89 -5.97
C GLY A 196 2.57 8.36 -6.17
N GLY A 197 1.64 7.87 -5.33
CA GLY A 197 0.24 8.30 -5.33
C GLY A 197 0.08 9.76 -4.92
N GLN A 198 -0.99 10.37 -5.40
CA GLN A 198 -1.38 11.75 -5.08
C GLN A 198 -2.78 11.71 -4.46
N VAL A 199 -2.90 12.19 -3.23
CA VAL A 199 -4.17 12.25 -2.50
C VAL A 199 -4.36 13.68 -1.98
N ALA A 200 -5.37 14.37 -2.46
CA ALA A 200 -5.64 15.76 -2.11
C ALA A 200 -6.42 15.89 -0.80
N ASP A 201 -7.40 15.00 -0.61
CA ASP A 201 -8.29 15.02 0.54
C ASP A 201 -8.77 13.59 0.90
N GLU A 202 -9.59 13.47 1.93
CA GLU A 202 -10.12 12.18 2.40
C GLU A 202 -11.05 11.50 1.40
N TRP A 203 -11.61 12.24 0.43
CA TRP A 203 -12.49 11.71 -0.61
C TRP A 203 -11.74 10.89 -1.66
N GLN A 204 -10.41 10.98 -1.68
CA GLN A 204 -9.53 10.18 -2.55
C GLN A 204 -8.87 9.02 -1.79
N THR A 205 -9.40 8.70 -0.59
CA THR A 205 -8.93 7.59 0.25
C THR A 205 -9.99 6.49 0.33
N VAL A 206 -9.80 5.51 1.20
CA VAL A 206 -10.80 4.47 1.49
C VAL A 206 -12.06 5.01 2.18
N PHE A 207 -12.02 6.19 2.76
CA PHE A 207 -13.13 6.78 3.55
C PHE A 207 -14.48 6.79 2.83
N PRO A 208 -14.61 7.23 1.56
CA PRO A 208 -15.89 7.22 0.86
C PRO A 208 -16.53 5.84 0.73
N LEU A 209 -15.74 4.77 0.64
CA LEU A 209 -16.27 3.40 0.58
C LEU A 209 -16.95 3.02 1.90
N LEU A 210 -16.30 3.33 3.02
CA LEU A 210 -16.86 3.09 4.35
C LEU A 210 -18.13 3.93 4.57
N ALA A 211 -18.11 5.19 4.18
CA ALA A 211 -19.24 6.09 4.24
C ALA A 211 -20.41 5.61 3.34
N ARG A 212 -20.10 5.11 2.13
CA ARG A 212 -21.08 4.53 1.20
C ARG A 212 -21.75 3.30 1.79
N HIS A 213 -20.97 2.39 2.37
CA HIS A 213 -21.50 1.21 3.02
C HIS A 213 -22.45 1.57 4.18
N TYR A 214 -22.06 2.55 5.01
CA TYR A 214 -22.92 3.07 6.07
C TYR A 214 -24.18 3.72 5.52
N ALA A 215 -24.08 4.55 4.49
CA ALA A 215 -25.23 5.21 3.87
C ALA A 215 -26.21 4.21 3.25
N GLN A 216 -25.70 3.13 2.63
CA GLN A 216 -26.52 2.03 2.11
C GLN A 216 -27.23 1.26 3.24
N TYR A 217 -26.54 1.03 4.37
CA TYR A 217 -27.16 0.46 5.55
C TYR A 217 -28.30 1.37 6.06
N LEU A 218 -28.07 2.67 6.22
CA LEU A 218 -29.10 3.61 6.68
C LEU A 218 -30.31 3.66 5.74
N ARG A 219 -30.11 3.59 4.42
CA ARG A 219 -31.24 3.54 3.47
C ARG A 219 -32.14 2.33 3.72
N ARG A 220 -31.54 1.14 3.94
CA ARG A 220 -32.28 -0.09 4.27
C ARG A 220 -32.97 -0.01 5.62
N GLU A 221 -32.27 0.48 6.63
CA GLU A 221 -32.82 0.66 7.98
C GLU A 221 -33.96 1.68 7.99
N ASN A 222 -33.82 2.81 7.31
CA ASN A 222 -34.85 3.82 7.21
C ASN A 222 -36.15 3.33 6.56
N GLN A 223 -36.05 2.45 5.55
CA GLN A 223 -37.25 1.80 5.00
C GLN A 223 -37.97 1.00 6.07
N GLY A 224 -37.26 0.15 6.83
CA GLY A 224 -37.84 -0.60 7.94
C GLY A 224 -38.40 0.28 9.06
N ARG A 225 -37.77 1.43 9.34
CA ARG A 225 -38.28 2.41 10.32
C ARG A 225 -39.60 3.03 9.87
N LEU A 226 -39.67 3.45 8.61
CA LEU A 226 -40.91 4.02 8.03
C LEU A 226 -42.06 3.01 8.07
N ASP A 227 -41.77 1.73 7.78
CA ASP A 227 -42.77 0.64 7.84
C ASP A 227 -43.28 0.44 9.28
N ARG A 228 -42.50 0.77 10.31
CA ARG A 228 -42.87 0.76 11.73
C ARG A 228 -43.45 2.08 12.25
N GLY A 229 -43.56 3.12 11.38
CA GLY A 229 -44.01 4.45 11.76
C GLY A 229 -43.00 5.26 12.59
N GLU A 230 -41.71 4.89 12.52
CA GLU A 230 -40.64 5.58 13.20
C GLU A 230 -39.98 6.65 12.29
N PRO A 231 -39.47 7.75 12.86
CA PRO A 231 -38.76 8.74 12.05
C PRO A 231 -37.47 8.18 11.47
N PRO A 232 -37.13 8.51 10.20
CA PRO A 232 -35.89 8.05 9.59
C PRO A 232 -34.68 8.69 10.27
N ILE A 233 -33.55 8.00 10.22
CA ILE A 233 -32.23 8.56 10.58
C ILE A 233 -31.80 9.45 9.40
N PRO A 234 -31.43 10.72 9.63
CA PRO A 234 -31.03 11.61 8.55
C PRO A 234 -29.75 11.13 7.84
N LEU A 235 -29.75 11.18 6.50
CA LEU A 235 -28.52 11.13 5.72
C LEU A 235 -28.06 12.59 5.51
N ASP A 236 -26.87 12.91 5.98
CA ASP A 236 -26.24 14.19 5.70
C ASP A 236 -25.67 14.26 4.28
N ASP A 237 -25.17 15.44 3.88
CA ASP A 237 -24.62 15.66 2.55
C ASP A 237 -23.39 14.77 2.29
N THR A 238 -22.56 14.52 3.31
CA THR A 238 -21.38 13.63 3.24
C THR A 238 -21.78 12.22 2.80
N LEU A 239 -22.79 11.65 3.44
CA LEU A 239 -23.30 10.32 3.11
C LEU A 239 -23.99 10.31 1.74
N GLY A 240 -24.65 11.43 1.37
CA GLY A 240 -25.24 11.59 0.05
C GLY A 240 -24.20 11.58 -1.08
N GLU A 241 -23.08 12.25 -0.88
CA GLU A 241 -21.97 12.25 -1.84
C GLU A 241 -21.25 10.89 -1.87
N ALA A 242 -21.03 10.27 -0.72
CA ALA A 242 -20.39 8.95 -0.67
C ALA A 242 -21.12 7.87 -1.48
N LEU A 243 -22.46 7.96 -1.59
CA LEU A 243 -23.26 7.05 -2.41
C LEU A 243 -22.95 7.10 -3.92
N LYS A 244 -22.24 8.13 -4.38
CA LYS A 244 -21.87 8.31 -5.78
C LYS A 244 -20.48 7.81 -6.09
N VAL A 245 -19.64 7.57 -5.07
CA VAL A 245 -18.22 7.19 -5.22
C VAL A 245 -18.12 5.67 -5.31
N THR A 246 -17.37 5.18 -6.27
CA THR A 246 -17.00 3.77 -6.41
C THR A 246 -15.51 3.56 -6.11
N ALA A 247 -15.10 2.32 -5.89
CA ALA A 247 -13.68 2.01 -5.71
C ALA A 247 -12.85 2.37 -6.94
N ALA A 248 -13.42 2.28 -8.14
CA ALA A 248 -12.75 2.67 -9.39
C ALA A 248 -12.39 4.16 -9.43
N ASP A 249 -13.19 5.02 -8.78
CA ASP A 249 -12.92 6.47 -8.70
C ASP A 249 -11.71 6.79 -7.78
N LEU A 250 -11.36 5.86 -6.89
CA LEU A 250 -10.29 6.01 -5.90
C LEU A 250 -8.98 5.35 -6.35
N ILE A 251 -9.05 4.39 -7.28
CA ILE A 251 -7.90 3.65 -7.76
C ILE A 251 -7.04 4.52 -8.65
N GLN A 252 -5.76 4.66 -8.29
CA GLN A 252 -4.75 5.39 -9.03
C GLN A 252 -3.73 4.43 -9.62
N THR A 253 -3.32 4.66 -10.86
CA THR A 253 -2.17 3.96 -11.46
C THR A 253 -0.87 4.45 -10.80
N THR A 254 0.09 3.55 -10.65
CA THR A 254 1.40 3.87 -10.09
C THR A 254 2.48 3.88 -11.17
N HIS A 255 3.74 4.08 -10.78
CA HIS A 255 4.88 3.90 -11.69
C HIS A 255 5.22 2.41 -11.97
N TRP A 256 4.51 1.47 -11.31
CA TRP A 256 4.55 0.04 -11.62
C TRP A 256 3.42 -0.29 -12.59
N PRO A 257 3.67 -0.95 -13.73
CA PRO A 257 2.64 -1.16 -14.75
C PRO A 257 1.49 -2.09 -14.32
N ASN A 258 1.68 -2.85 -13.24
CA ASN A 258 0.71 -3.81 -12.73
C ASN A 258 0.47 -3.68 -11.21
N ILE A 259 0.78 -2.52 -10.64
CA ILE A 259 0.38 -2.15 -9.27
C ILE A 259 -0.45 -0.87 -9.34
N ASP A 260 -1.67 -0.94 -8.86
CA ASP A 260 -2.54 0.20 -8.62
C ASP A 260 -2.69 0.47 -7.12
N LEU A 261 -3.16 1.65 -6.77
CA LEU A 261 -3.18 2.14 -5.40
C LEU A 261 -4.49 2.84 -5.06
N ILE A 262 -5.09 2.51 -3.91
CA ILE A 262 -5.96 3.44 -3.17
C ILE A 262 -5.09 4.06 -2.08
N GLY A 263 -4.85 5.37 -2.20
CA GLY A 263 -3.92 6.07 -1.34
C GLY A 263 -4.52 6.53 -0.02
N ALA A 264 -3.65 6.99 0.87
CA ALA A 264 -4.02 7.64 2.13
C ALA A 264 -3.32 8.99 2.29
N GLN A 265 -3.88 9.80 3.17
CA GLN A 265 -3.29 11.07 3.60
C GLN A 265 -3.81 11.43 5.00
N LEU A 266 -3.24 12.47 5.63
CA LEU A 266 -3.47 12.77 7.04
C LEU A 266 -4.95 12.91 7.44
N ASN A 267 -5.77 13.48 6.55
CA ASN A 267 -7.20 13.67 6.83
C ASN A 267 -7.97 12.33 6.97
N LEU A 268 -7.45 11.22 6.46
CA LEU A 268 -8.04 9.89 6.70
C LEU A 268 -8.17 9.60 8.21
N TYR A 269 -7.33 10.22 9.06
CA TYR A 269 -7.43 10.09 10.51
C TYR A 269 -8.79 10.53 11.07
N TRP A 270 -9.50 11.46 10.41
CA TRP A 270 -10.83 11.89 10.83
C TRP A 270 -11.87 10.77 10.78
N SER A 271 -11.67 9.76 9.94
CA SER A 271 -12.55 8.59 9.90
C SER A 271 -12.63 7.85 11.24
N GLU A 272 -11.53 7.81 12.01
CA GLU A 272 -11.48 7.19 13.35
C GLU A 272 -12.38 7.91 14.38
N PHE A 273 -12.76 9.15 14.14
CA PHE A 273 -13.74 9.89 14.96
C PHE A 273 -15.15 9.75 14.39
N GLN A 274 -15.30 9.70 13.09
CA GLN A 274 -16.60 9.64 12.43
C GLN A 274 -17.26 8.27 12.57
N ILE A 275 -16.51 7.20 12.40
CA ILE A 275 -17.00 5.82 12.45
C ILE A 275 -17.66 5.48 13.79
N PRO A 276 -17.10 5.83 14.98
CA PRO A 276 -17.78 5.63 16.25
C PRO A 276 -19.13 6.31 16.34
N VAL A 277 -19.25 7.52 15.80
CA VAL A 277 -20.52 8.27 15.77
C VAL A 277 -21.56 7.49 14.96
N TRP A 278 -21.19 6.99 13.78
CA TRP A 278 -22.07 6.16 12.96
C TRP A 278 -22.50 4.87 13.67
N ARG A 279 -21.56 4.22 14.35
CA ARG A 279 -21.85 3.01 15.16
C ARG A 279 -22.83 3.29 16.30
N MET A 280 -22.73 4.44 16.94
CA MET A 280 -23.67 4.85 18.00
C MET A 280 -25.08 5.10 17.46
N GLN A 281 -25.19 5.68 16.27
CA GLN A 281 -26.46 5.98 15.61
C GLN A 281 -27.13 4.73 15.03
N ALA A 282 -26.33 3.78 14.55
CA ALA A 282 -26.79 2.58 13.87
C ALA A 282 -26.04 1.34 14.36
N ARG A 283 -26.48 0.80 15.52
CA ARG A 283 -25.83 -0.34 16.20
C ARG A 283 -25.80 -1.63 15.36
N GLY A 284 -26.74 -1.80 14.44
CA GLY A 284 -26.79 -2.94 13.53
C GLY A 284 -25.88 -2.81 12.29
N TRP A 285 -25.17 -1.69 12.13
CA TRP A 285 -24.21 -1.55 11.04
C TRP A 285 -22.95 -2.37 11.27
N LYS A 286 -22.66 -3.28 10.35
CA LYS A 286 -21.49 -4.15 10.38
C LYS A 286 -20.31 -3.45 9.70
N LEU A 287 -19.55 -2.70 10.49
CA LEU A 287 -18.39 -1.97 9.99
C LEU A 287 -17.34 -2.88 9.35
N TRP A 288 -17.09 -4.05 9.97
CA TRP A 288 -16.06 -4.98 9.52
C TRP A 288 -16.28 -5.57 8.13
N ASP A 289 -17.52 -5.56 7.63
CA ASP A 289 -17.84 -5.99 6.27
C ASP A 289 -17.64 -4.85 5.23
N ALA A 290 -17.51 -3.59 5.69
CA ALA A 290 -17.64 -2.41 4.84
C ALA A 290 -16.63 -2.35 3.69
N LEU A 291 -15.36 -2.65 3.94
CA LEU A 291 -14.33 -2.62 2.89
C LEU A 291 -14.54 -3.75 1.89
N THR A 292 -14.75 -4.98 2.37
CA THR A 292 -14.97 -6.15 1.51
C THR A 292 -16.20 -5.97 0.64
N ASP A 293 -17.35 -5.65 1.25
CA ASP A 293 -18.62 -5.48 0.53
C ASP A 293 -18.50 -4.42 -0.59
N MET A 294 -17.80 -3.33 -0.34
CA MET A 294 -17.67 -2.27 -1.34
C MET A 294 -16.70 -2.65 -2.46
N LEU A 295 -15.59 -3.33 -2.16
CA LEU A 295 -14.66 -3.83 -3.17
C LEU A 295 -15.30 -4.93 -4.04
N GLU A 296 -16.08 -5.81 -3.43
CA GLU A 296 -16.84 -6.84 -4.16
C GLU A 296 -17.91 -6.22 -5.04
N ALA A 297 -18.74 -5.33 -4.49
CA ALA A 297 -19.83 -4.69 -5.21
C ALA A 297 -19.34 -3.90 -6.45
N ASP A 298 -18.13 -3.38 -6.39
CA ASP A 298 -17.51 -2.64 -7.49
C ASP A 298 -16.65 -3.54 -8.41
N GLY A 299 -16.61 -4.85 -8.20
CA GLY A 299 -15.89 -5.81 -9.03
C GLY A 299 -14.35 -5.72 -8.90
N VAL A 300 -13.84 -5.04 -7.89
CA VAL A 300 -12.41 -4.85 -7.68
C VAL A 300 -11.71 -6.19 -7.43
N LEU A 301 -12.31 -7.06 -6.62
CA LEU A 301 -11.73 -8.37 -6.29
C LEU A 301 -11.65 -9.31 -7.49
N ASP A 302 -12.40 -9.03 -8.57
CA ASP A 302 -12.26 -9.74 -9.84
C ASP A 302 -11.18 -9.14 -10.75
N ALA A 303 -10.94 -7.85 -10.63
CA ALA A 303 -9.97 -7.13 -11.46
C ALA A 303 -8.51 -7.40 -11.09
N TYR A 304 -8.23 -7.68 -9.81
CA TYR A 304 -6.88 -7.92 -9.29
C TYR A 304 -6.67 -9.38 -8.90
N ASP A 305 -5.41 -9.79 -8.75
CA ASP A 305 -5.04 -11.14 -8.33
C ASP A 305 -4.72 -11.20 -6.83
N VAL A 306 -4.19 -10.09 -6.28
CA VAL A 306 -3.89 -9.91 -4.87
C VAL A 306 -4.07 -8.45 -4.44
N VAL A 307 -4.58 -8.25 -3.23
CA VAL A 307 -4.74 -6.93 -2.61
C VAL A 307 -3.90 -6.88 -1.34
N PHE A 308 -3.01 -5.90 -1.21
CA PHE A 308 -2.24 -5.66 0.00
C PHE A 308 -2.83 -4.48 0.78
N LEU A 309 -3.09 -4.69 2.07
CA LEU A 309 -3.59 -3.67 2.99
C LEU A 309 -2.47 -3.27 3.95
N ASP A 310 -2.01 -2.02 3.89
CA ASP A 310 -1.07 -1.45 4.86
C ASP A 310 -1.85 -0.77 5.98
N THR A 311 -1.68 -1.23 7.22
CA THR A 311 -2.48 -0.75 8.35
C THR A 311 -1.72 0.21 9.24
N PRO A 312 -2.42 1.16 9.90
CA PRO A 312 -1.82 2.06 10.87
C PRO A 312 -1.25 1.31 12.10
N PRO A 313 -0.35 1.92 12.87
CA PRO A 313 0.22 1.34 14.10
C PRO A 313 -0.75 1.44 15.30
N ALA A 314 -2.02 1.14 15.08
CA ALA A 314 -3.07 1.18 16.09
C ALA A 314 -4.17 0.20 15.73
N LEU A 315 -4.86 -0.37 16.72
CA LEU A 315 -6.06 -1.17 16.48
C LEU A 315 -7.30 -0.26 16.49
N GLY A 316 -7.35 0.65 15.51
CA GLY A 316 -8.51 1.51 15.25
C GLY A 316 -9.52 0.85 14.32
N TYR A 317 -10.56 1.59 13.97
CA TYR A 317 -11.63 1.08 13.11
C TYR A 317 -11.17 0.78 11.68
N LEU A 318 -10.22 1.54 11.14
CA LEU A 318 -9.60 1.26 9.85
C LEU A 318 -8.82 -0.06 9.88
N THR A 319 -8.06 -0.29 10.95
CA THR A 319 -7.31 -1.56 11.13
C THR A 319 -8.27 -2.74 11.26
N ILE A 320 -9.31 -2.63 12.09
CA ILE A 320 -10.33 -3.69 12.23
C ILE A 320 -10.97 -4.01 10.89
N ASN A 321 -11.31 -2.99 10.10
CA ASN A 321 -11.88 -3.16 8.76
C ASN A 321 -10.91 -3.89 7.82
N GLY A 322 -9.65 -3.46 7.78
CA GLY A 322 -8.63 -4.10 6.95
C GLY A 322 -8.32 -5.54 7.36
N LEU A 323 -8.31 -5.83 8.67
CA LEU A 323 -8.08 -7.19 9.18
C LEU A 323 -9.27 -8.11 8.89
N ALA A 324 -10.49 -7.63 9.10
CA ALA A 324 -11.71 -8.40 8.80
C ALA A 324 -11.86 -8.69 7.29
N ALA A 325 -11.42 -7.74 6.44
CA ALA A 325 -11.43 -7.90 5.00
C ALA A 325 -10.35 -8.86 4.47
N SER A 326 -9.34 -9.20 5.26
CA SER A 326 -8.19 -9.96 4.78
C SER A 326 -8.36 -11.47 4.89
N ASP A 327 -7.85 -12.20 3.89
CA ASP A 327 -7.69 -13.66 3.93
C ASP A 327 -6.42 -14.06 4.68
N ILE A 328 -5.38 -13.22 4.62
CA ILE A 328 -4.06 -13.51 5.18
C ILE A 328 -3.61 -12.34 6.05
N LEU A 329 -3.17 -12.66 7.26
CA LEU A 329 -2.59 -11.69 8.17
C LEU A 329 -1.07 -11.89 8.27
N LEU A 330 -0.31 -10.85 7.97
CA LEU A 330 1.13 -10.80 8.16
C LEU A 330 1.47 -9.85 9.31
N VAL A 331 2.24 -10.33 10.28
CA VAL A 331 2.62 -9.58 11.47
C VAL A 331 4.14 -9.40 11.50
N PRO A 332 4.66 -8.28 10.97
CA PRO A 332 6.07 -7.96 11.06
C PRO A 332 6.47 -7.65 12.50
N LEU A 333 7.59 -8.20 12.95
CA LEU A 333 8.19 -7.93 14.25
C LEU A 333 9.70 -7.88 14.15
N GLY A 334 10.34 -7.07 14.98
CA GLY A 334 11.80 -7.05 15.07
C GLY A 334 12.36 -8.20 15.88
N ALA A 335 13.64 -8.53 15.64
CA ALA A 335 14.35 -9.63 16.29
C ALA A 335 14.80 -9.28 17.72
N SER A 336 13.93 -8.72 18.56
CA SER A 336 14.24 -8.44 19.96
C SER A 336 13.17 -9.01 20.91
N PHE A 337 13.57 -9.33 22.13
CA PHE A 337 12.66 -9.84 23.16
C PHE A 337 11.48 -8.89 23.41
N LEU A 338 11.73 -7.59 23.50
CA LEU A 338 10.67 -6.59 23.74
C LEU A 338 9.68 -6.51 22.58
N GLU A 339 10.13 -6.75 21.35
CA GLU A 339 9.23 -6.79 20.19
C GLU A 339 8.42 -8.08 20.14
N PHE A 340 9.02 -9.19 20.53
CA PHE A 340 8.31 -10.45 20.66
C PHE A 340 7.21 -10.38 21.76
N ASP A 341 7.52 -9.87 22.98
CA ASP A 341 6.55 -9.68 24.05
C ASP A 341 5.39 -8.76 23.62
N SER A 342 5.72 -7.63 22.97
CA SER A 342 4.68 -6.73 22.49
C SER A 342 3.81 -7.33 21.38
N THR A 343 4.35 -8.24 20.57
CA THR A 343 3.58 -8.96 19.56
C THR A 343 2.62 -9.97 20.20
N GLY A 344 3.01 -10.62 21.29
CA GLY A 344 2.08 -11.44 22.08
C GLY A 344 0.87 -10.65 22.54
N ARG A 345 1.09 -9.47 23.14
CA ARG A 345 0.00 -8.56 23.56
C ARG A 345 -0.86 -8.06 22.38
N PHE A 346 -0.27 -7.91 21.19
CA PHE A 346 -1.03 -7.60 19.99
C PHE A 346 -2.03 -8.71 19.66
N PHE A 347 -1.61 -9.97 19.70
CA PHE A 347 -2.52 -11.10 19.46
C PHE A 347 -3.59 -11.23 20.55
N ASP A 348 -3.27 -10.99 21.81
CA ASP A 348 -4.26 -10.95 22.91
C ASP A 348 -5.32 -9.86 22.64
N MET A 349 -4.89 -8.69 22.19
CA MET A 349 -5.79 -7.59 21.86
C MET A 349 -6.64 -7.90 20.62
N LEU A 350 -6.08 -8.52 19.57
CA LEU A 350 -6.83 -8.98 18.40
C LEU A 350 -7.90 -9.98 18.80
N HIS A 351 -7.51 -11.02 19.59
CA HIS A 351 -8.45 -12.02 20.09
C HIS A 351 -9.61 -11.38 20.84
N SER A 352 -9.30 -10.54 21.85
CA SER A 352 -10.33 -9.87 22.64
C SER A 352 -11.26 -9.00 21.82
N THR A 353 -10.73 -8.31 20.81
CA THR A 353 -11.50 -7.41 19.93
C THR A 353 -12.44 -8.20 19.04
N PHE A 354 -11.94 -9.18 18.29
CA PHE A 354 -12.75 -9.97 17.36
C PHE A 354 -13.75 -10.86 18.11
N GLN A 355 -13.34 -11.48 19.23
CA GLN A 355 -14.26 -12.23 20.09
C GLN A 355 -15.41 -11.37 20.61
N SER A 356 -15.14 -10.12 21.03
CA SER A 356 -16.19 -9.19 21.47
C SER A 356 -17.17 -8.82 20.36
N ILE A 357 -16.69 -8.73 19.11
CA ILE A 357 -17.55 -8.49 17.94
C ILE A 357 -18.41 -9.74 17.67
N GLU A 358 -17.81 -10.92 17.63
CA GLU A 358 -18.51 -12.19 17.44
C GLU A 358 -19.59 -12.42 18.51
N ASP A 359 -19.26 -12.25 19.80
CA ASP A 359 -20.19 -12.43 20.91
C ASP A 359 -21.39 -11.47 20.80
N GLY A 360 -21.13 -10.21 20.42
CA GLY A 360 -22.19 -9.22 20.24
C GLY A 360 -23.13 -9.53 19.09
N GLU A 361 -22.60 -9.94 17.94
CA GLU A 361 -23.39 -10.30 16.73
C GLU A 361 -24.10 -11.64 16.93
N ASN A 362 -23.42 -12.62 17.52
CA ASN A 362 -23.95 -13.97 17.67
C ASN A 362 -25.08 -14.05 18.69
N MET A 363 -25.09 -13.14 19.67
CA MET A 363 -26.26 -13.02 20.57
C MET A 363 -27.54 -12.68 19.77
N ALA A 364 -27.44 -11.74 18.86
CA ALA A 364 -28.57 -11.35 18.00
C ALA A 364 -28.89 -12.42 16.96
N ALA A 365 -27.88 -13.04 16.35
CA ALA A 365 -28.01 -14.10 15.36
C ALA A 365 -28.78 -15.31 15.93
N ARG A 366 -28.38 -15.78 17.13
CA ARG A 366 -29.06 -16.89 17.83
C ARG A 366 -30.52 -16.59 18.12
N ALA A 367 -30.81 -15.38 18.58
CA ALA A 367 -32.19 -14.97 18.87
C ALA A 367 -33.09 -14.96 17.60
N LEU A 368 -32.50 -14.74 16.44
CA LEU A 368 -33.20 -14.66 15.15
C LEU A 368 -33.06 -15.91 14.29
N GLY A 369 -32.38 -16.99 14.75
CA GLY A 369 -32.13 -18.21 14.00
C GLY A 369 -31.31 -17.97 12.74
N ARG A 370 -30.34 -17.06 12.78
CA ARG A 370 -29.40 -16.73 11.69
C ARG A 370 -28.06 -17.42 11.94
N ASP A 371 -27.27 -17.52 10.87
CA ASP A 371 -25.89 -18.00 10.97
C ASP A 371 -25.05 -17.10 11.87
N GLU A 372 -24.18 -17.74 12.65
CA GLU A 372 -23.25 -17.06 13.55
C GLU A 372 -22.05 -16.49 12.77
N LEU A 373 -21.60 -15.31 13.18
CA LEU A 373 -20.37 -14.71 12.68
C LEU A 373 -19.16 -15.43 13.28
N ALA A 374 -18.20 -15.79 12.43
CA ALA A 374 -16.87 -16.23 12.83
C ALA A 374 -15.85 -15.56 11.91
N PHE A 375 -14.83 -14.93 12.52
CA PHE A 375 -13.72 -14.40 11.74
C PHE A 375 -12.67 -15.49 11.54
N GLU A 376 -12.35 -15.77 10.29
CA GLU A 376 -11.38 -16.80 9.91
C GLU A 376 -10.35 -16.21 8.93
N TRP A 377 -9.10 -16.60 9.09
CA TRP A 377 -8.01 -16.27 8.17
C TRP A 377 -7.41 -17.56 7.60
N ASP A 378 -7.19 -17.61 6.31
CA ASP A 378 -6.50 -18.72 5.64
C ASP A 378 -5.09 -18.93 6.23
N ALA A 379 -4.44 -17.84 6.60
CA ALA A 379 -3.13 -17.89 7.24
C ALA A 379 -2.83 -16.66 8.10
N VAL A 380 -2.21 -16.91 9.25
CA VAL A 380 -1.56 -15.88 10.07
C VAL A 380 -0.07 -16.20 10.16
N ARG A 381 0.79 -15.24 9.79
CA ARG A 381 2.23 -15.42 9.75
C ARG A 381 2.96 -14.27 10.43
N ALA A 382 3.86 -14.61 11.34
CA ALA A 382 4.83 -13.66 11.90
C ALA A 382 6.06 -13.57 10.97
N VAL A 383 6.49 -12.34 10.68
CA VAL A 383 7.63 -12.05 9.80
C VAL A 383 8.69 -11.31 10.61
N VAL A 384 9.82 -11.95 10.86
CA VAL A 384 10.93 -11.29 11.56
C VAL A 384 11.61 -10.31 10.62
N THR A 385 11.58 -9.04 11.00
CA THR A 385 12.22 -7.94 10.25
C THR A 385 13.49 -7.46 10.98
N ARG A 386 14.36 -6.75 10.28
CA ARG A 386 15.60 -6.18 10.86
C ARG A 386 16.44 -7.24 11.59
N TYR A 387 16.46 -8.47 11.05
CA TYR A 387 17.34 -9.52 11.55
C TYR A 387 18.76 -9.20 11.11
N ASP A 388 19.66 -9.06 12.10
CA ASP A 388 21.08 -8.98 11.88
C ASP A 388 21.70 -10.30 12.37
N SER A 389 22.32 -11.04 11.45
CA SER A 389 23.10 -12.24 11.77
C SER A 389 24.53 -11.79 12.17
N ALA A 390 24.68 -11.20 13.37
CA ALA A 390 26.01 -10.89 13.86
C ALA A 390 26.90 -12.13 14.07
#